data_0dcc981c752f93a8e22b70cc5b01baac
#
_entry.id   0dcc981c752f93a8e22b70cc5b01baac
#
_cell.length_a   1.000
_cell.length_b   1.000
_cell.length_c   1.000
_cell.angle_alpha   90.00
_cell.angle_beta   90.00
_cell.angle_gamma   90.00
#
_symmetry.space_group_name_H-M   'P 1'
#
loop_
_entity.id
_entity.type
_entity.pdbx_description
1 polymer ?
#
loop_
_entity_poly.entity_id
_entity_poly.type
_entity_poly.pdbx_seq_one_letter_code
_entity_poly.pdbx_strand_id
1 'polypeptide(L)' 'MPGDMFWLGADNFVSAPSVGQFAAPTVGDTRLTAGATEVEGATNVKIEAVQDIITGMVNDGKKYLCTVVSVA' A
#
# COMPACT_ATOMS: atom_id res chain seq x y z
N MET A 1 2.66 -12.50 7.06
CA MET A 1 3.98 -13.14 6.83
C MET A 1 4.62 -12.55 5.59
N PRO A 2 5.92 -12.44 5.51
CA PRO A 2 6.57 -11.98 4.27
C PRO A 2 6.16 -12.86 3.09
N GLY A 3 5.93 -12.22 1.95
CA GLY A 3 5.48 -12.91 0.75
C GLY A 3 3.97 -12.92 0.54
N ASP A 4 3.18 -12.57 1.54
CA ASP A 4 1.74 -12.48 1.37
C ASP A 4 1.40 -11.30 0.47
N MET A 5 0.44 -11.49 -0.43
CA MET A 5 -0.02 -10.45 -1.34
C MET A 5 -1.49 -10.16 -1.11
N PHE A 6 -1.85 -8.88 -1.19
CA PHE A 6 -3.24 -8.47 -0.99
C PHE A 6 -3.48 -7.12 -1.65
N TRP A 7 -4.75 -6.81 -1.91
CA TRP A 7 -5.16 -5.53 -2.48
C TRP A 7 -5.62 -4.58 -1.39
N LEU A 8 -5.18 -3.32 -1.49
CA LEU A 8 -5.63 -2.24 -0.61
C LEU A 8 -6.17 -1.09 -1.45
N GLY A 9 -7.27 -0.50 -1.00
CA GLY A 9 -7.80 0.70 -1.62
C GLY A 9 -6.98 1.93 -1.25
N ALA A 10 -7.17 3.02 -2.02
CA ALA A 10 -6.45 4.27 -1.79
C ALA A 10 -6.68 4.86 -0.40
N ASP A 11 -7.83 4.56 0.21
CA ASP A 11 -8.17 5.06 1.55
C ASP A 11 -7.27 4.49 2.65
N ASN A 12 -6.53 3.43 2.37
CA ASN A 12 -5.62 2.81 3.33
C ASN A 12 -4.26 3.52 3.38
N PHE A 13 -4.06 4.54 2.54
CA PHE A 13 -2.80 5.27 2.45
C PHE A 13 -3.03 6.75 2.75
N VAL A 14 -2.04 7.37 3.41
CA VAL A 14 -2.07 8.80 3.68
C VAL A 14 -2.04 9.59 2.37
N SER A 15 -1.24 9.11 1.42
CA SER A 15 -1.19 9.67 0.07
C SER A 15 -1.03 8.53 -0.93
N ALA A 16 -1.37 8.79 -2.19
CA ALA A 16 -1.31 7.76 -3.23
C ALA A 16 0.12 7.23 -3.38
N PRO A 17 0.34 5.92 -3.19
CA PRO A 17 1.67 5.33 -3.40
C PRO A 17 1.93 5.13 -4.88
N SER A 18 3.20 4.93 -5.22
CA SER A 18 3.63 4.57 -6.57
C SER A 18 4.16 3.14 -6.58
N VAL A 19 4.08 2.49 -7.73
CA VAL A 19 4.64 1.15 -7.90
C VAL A 19 6.13 1.18 -7.58
N GLY A 20 6.56 0.20 -6.80
CA GLY A 20 7.96 0.11 -6.36
C GLY A 20 8.24 0.79 -5.02
N GLN A 21 7.29 1.56 -4.49
CA GLN A 21 7.43 2.16 -3.16
C GLN A 21 7.09 1.15 -2.07
N PHE A 22 7.54 1.45 -0.87
CA PHE A 22 7.20 0.69 0.32
C PHE A 22 6.21 1.48 1.16
N ALA A 23 5.35 0.80 1.88
CA ALA A 23 4.39 1.44 2.76
C ALA A 23 4.42 0.79 4.13
N ALA A 24 4.30 1.61 5.17
CA ALA A 24 4.32 1.14 6.55
C ALA A 24 3.38 2.01 7.40
N PRO A 25 2.84 1.46 8.50
CA PRO A 25 2.02 2.25 9.42
C PRO A 25 2.87 3.31 10.11
N THR A 26 2.26 4.49 10.32
CA THR A 26 2.87 5.59 11.07
C THR A 26 2.21 5.66 12.44
N VAL A 27 3.01 5.92 13.47
CA VAL A 27 2.48 6.06 14.83
C VAL A 27 1.40 7.16 14.88
N GLY A 28 0.24 6.79 15.41
CA GLY A 28 -0.87 7.72 15.53
C GLY A 28 -1.77 7.82 14.31
N ASP A 29 -1.48 7.06 13.24
CA ASP A 29 -2.31 7.02 12.04
C ASP A 29 -2.72 5.58 11.75
N THR A 30 -3.96 5.40 11.28
CA THR A 30 -4.48 4.08 10.90
C THR A 30 -4.16 3.75 9.44
N ARG A 31 -3.62 4.72 8.70
CA ARG A 31 -3.30 4.56 7.28
C ARG A 31 -1.80 4.36 7.10
N LEU A 32 -1.44 3.77 5.96
CA LEU A 32 -0.05 3.53 5.63
C LEU A 32 0.57 4.76 4.98
N THR A 33 1.84 4.98 5.27
CA THR A 33 2.63 6.04 4.64
C THR A 33 3.58 5.40 3.64
N ALA A 34 3.51 5.84 2.39
CA ALA A 34 4.38 5.35 1.33
C ALA A 34 5.69 6.12 1.28
N GLY A 35 6.77 5.41 0.96
CA GLY A 35 8.09 6.02 0.81
C GLY A 35 9.00 5.16 -0.05
N ALA A 36 10.18 5.69 -0.37
CA ALA A 36 11.13 5.04 -1.26
C ALA A 36 11.86 3.87 -0.59
N THR A 37 11.88 3.81 0.73
CA THR A 37 12.60 2.78 1.49
C THR A 37 11.71 2.19 2.58
N GLU A 38 12.09 0.99 3.03
CA GLU A 38 11.40 0.34 4.15
C GLU A 38 11.64 1.11 5.45
N VAL A 39 10.63 1.11 6.31
CA VAL A 39 10.74 1.66 7.66
C VAL A 39 11.27 0.58 8.58
N GLU A 40 12.39 0.83 9.21
CA GLU A 40 13.00 -0.11 10.13
C GLU A 40 12.12 -0.28 11.37
N GLY A 41 11.94 -1.52 11.81
CA GLY A 41 11.16 -1.83 13.00
C GLY A 41 9.64 -1.86 12.77
N ALA A 42 9.20 -1.76 11.53
CA ALA A 42 7.78 -1.79 11.19
C ALA A 42 7.47 -2.90 10.18
N THR A 43 6.21 -3.26 10.09
CA THR A 43 5.75 -4.13 9.00
C THR A 43 5.67 -3.31 7.73
N ASN A 44 6.39 -3.74 6.70
CA ASN A 44 6.43 -3.03 5.42
C ASN A 44 5.78 -3.86 4.32
N VAL A 45 5.07 -3.19 3.43
CA VAL A 45 4.56 -3.79 2.20
C VAL A 45 5.15 -3.06 1.02
N LYS A 46 5.39 -3.78 -0.06
CA LYS A 46 5.85 -3.19 -1.32
C LYS A 46 4.67 -3.04 -2.25
N ILE A 47 4.57 -1.91 -2.92
CA ILE A 47 3.52 -1.68 -3.91
C ILE A 47 3.95 -2.34 -5.22
N GLU A 48 3.27 -3.42 -5.59
CA GLU A 48 3.61 -4.21 -6.77
C GLU A 48 2.91 -3.73 -8.02
N ALA A 49 1.64 -3.30 -7.88
CA ALA A 49 0.84 -2.87 -9.01
C ALA A 49 -0.24 -1.91 -8.56
N VAL A 50 -0.73 -1.13 -9.52
CA VAL A 50 -1.83 -0.20 -9.30
C VAL A 50 -2.89 -0.50 -10.35
N GLN A 51 -4.16 -0.46 -9.93
CA GLN A 51 -5.27 -0.72 -10.83
C GLN A 51 -6.45 0.19 -10.50
N ASP A 52 -7.07 0.72 -11.54
CA ASP A 52 -8.28 1.54 -11.37
C ASP A 52 -9.47 0.66 -11.01
N ILE A 53 -10.29 1.13 -10.08
CA ILE A 53 -11.55 0.49 -9.74
C ILE A 53 -12.62 1.12 -10.63
N ILE A 54 -13.10 0.36 -11.62
CA ILE A 54 -14.09 0.85 -12.57
C ILE A 54 -15.43 0.16 -12.29
N THR A 55 -16.45 0.95 -12.01
CA THR A 55 -17.82 0.46 -11.84
C THR A 55 -18.68 1.07 -12.94
N GLY A 56 -19.03 0.24 -13.92
CA GLY A 56 -19.71 0.75 -15.11
C GLY A 56 -18.80 1.71 -15.87
N MET A 57 -19.18 2.98 -15.98
CA MET A 57 -18.40 4.01 -16.65
C MET A 57 -17.76 4.98 -15.66
N VAL A 58 -17.79 4.64 -14.36
CA VAL A 58 -17.29 5.51 -13.29
C VAL A 58 -16.01 4.93 -12.73
N ASN A 59 -15.00 5.79 -12.57
CA ASN A 59 -13.77 5.43 -11.87
C ASN A 59 -13.95 5.73 -10.38
N ASP A 60 -14.01 4.68 -9.55
CA ASP A 60 -14.24 4.78 -8.11
C ASP A 60 -12.93 4.90 -7.32
N GLY A 61 -11.84 5.14 -7.99
CA GLY A 61 -10.55 5.27 -7.33
C GLY A 61 -9.57 4.18 -7.78
N LYS A 62 -8.60 3.91 -6.94
CA LYS A 62 -7.53 2.96 -7.26
C LYS A 62 -7.37 1.93 -6.16
N LYS A 63 -6.93 0.74 -6.54
CA LYS A 63 -6.47 -0.28 -5.61
C LYS A 63 -5.03 -0.63 -5.90
N TYR A 64 -4.33 -1.05 -4.87
CA TYR A 64 -2.90 -1.31 -4.93
C TYR A 64 -2.63 -2.75 -4.51
N LEU A 65 -1.89 -3.47 -5.34
CA LEU A 65 -1.43 -4.81 -4.98
C LEU A 65 -0.17 -4.66 -4.14
N CYS A 66 -0.23 -5.19 -2.94
CA CYS A 66 0.84 -5.06 -1.95
C CYS A 66 1.38 -6.43 -1.57
N THR A 67 2.70 -6.51 -1.42
CA THR A 67 3.38 -7.72 -0.92
C THR A 67 4.03 -7.40 0.40
N VAL A 68 3.81 -8.23 1.42
CA VAL A 68 4.49 -8.07 2.70
C VAL A 68 5.96 -8.45 2.49
N VAL A 69 6.86 -7.50 2.72
CA VAL A 69 8.30 -7.70 2.51
C VAL A 69 9.08 -7.79 3.82
N SER A 70 8.55 -7.20 4.91
CA SER A 70 9.15 -7.34 6.22
C SER A 70 8.07 -7.22 7.30
N VAL A 71 8.30 -7.90 8.42
CA VAL A 71 7.37 -7.91 9.56
C VAL A 71 8.16 -7.49 10.81
N ALA A 72 7.61 -6.54 11.55
CA ALA A 72 8.24 -6.07 12.78
C ALA A 72 8.15 -7.13 13.89
#